data_bfc0a66b1bea5539de008ee2b80a5dda
#
_entry.id   bfc0a66b1bea5539de008ee2b80a5dda
#
_cell.length_a   1.000
_cell.length_b   1.000
_cell.length_c   1.000
_cell.angle_alpha   90.00
_cell.angle_beta   90.00
_cell.angle_gamma   90.00
#
_symmetry.space_group_name_H-M   'P 1'
#
loop_
_entity.id
_entity.type
_entity.pdbx_description
1 polymer ?
#
loop_
_entity_poly.entity_id
_entity_poly.type
_entity_poly.pdbx_seq_one_letter_code
_entity_poly.pdbx_strand_id
1 'polypeptide(L)'
;MKMRVAILGAGNIARSMAAAVRGLQERGEDVEPYAVGARELSRAEAFAKEQGFAKAYGSYEELVSDPDVDLVYVATPHSMHYEHAKLALEHGKNVLCEKAFTMNAEQARDLTAFAEEKGLLLTEAIWPRYMPSRQMILDLIDSGVIGKVTSLSANLGYPITHVERMTNPDLCGGALLDLGVYPINFACMAFPEKIKEVSSACVKWETEVDAQNSITLTFEDGRMAVLYSSMMVQSDRLGVINGDRGYIEVQNINNPEEIRIFDLSRACIRTIPVPEQINGYEYEVLACKEALEKGWKECPQMPHAETIRIMELMDSLRKSWGIIYPMEK
;
A
#
# COMPACT_ATOMS: atom_id res chain seq x y z
N MET A 1 4.54 24.60 6.50
CA MET A 1 4.06 24.97 5.13
C MET A 1 2.74 24.25 4.88
N LYS A 2 1.70 24.97 4.42
CA LYS A 2 0.43 24.31 4.08
C LYS A 2 0.62 23.47 2.81
N MET A 3 0.45 22.15 2.92
CA MET A 3 0.60 21.22 1.80
C MET A 3 -0.73 21.07 1.04
N ARG A 4 -0.75 21.43 -0.24
CA ARG A 4 -1.90 21.32 -1.14
C ARG A 4 -1.88 19.98 -1.84
N VAL A 5 -2.86 19.13 -1.49
CA VAL A 5 -2.97 17.76 -2.02
C VAL A 5 -3.91 17.74 -3.21
N ALA A 6 -3.44 17.18 -4.32
CA ALA A 6 -4.25 16.89 -5.49
C ALA A 6 -4.45 15.39 -5.65
N ILE A 7 -5.63 14.98 -6.11
CA ILE A 7 -5.97 13.58 -6.39
C ILE A 7 -6.11 13.36 -7.89
N LEU A 8 -5.33 12.45 -8.44
CA LEU A 8 -5.37 12.03 -9.82
C LEU A 8 -6.19 10.75 -9.96
N GLY A 9 -7.46 10.92 -10.38
CA GLY A 9 -8.48 9.89 -10.40
C GLY A 9 -9.62 10.17 -9.41
N ALA A 10 -10.86 9.86 -9.79
CA ALA A 10 -12.07 10.13 -9.00
C ALA A 10 -12.84 8.82 -8.69
N GLY A 11 -12.10 7.79 -8.22
CA GLY A 11 -12.62 6.47 -7.86
C GLY A 11 -12.93 6.33 -6.37
N ASN A 12 -13.18 5.06 -5.94
CA ASN A 12 -13.51 4.78 -4.53
C ASN A 12 -12.34 5.08 -3.60
N ILE A 13 -11.11 4.68 -3.98
CA ILE A 13 -9.94 4.94 -3.14
C ILE A 13 -9.66 6.44 -3.01
N ALA A 14 -9.91 7.21 -4.07
CA ALA A 14 -9.83 8.67 -4.05
C ALA A 14 -10.78 9.29 -3.00
N ARG A 15 -11.96 8.72 -2.77
CA ARG A 15 -12.91 9.17 -1.72
C ARG A 15 -12.35 8.92 -0.32
N SER A 16 -11.70 7.78 -0.09
CA SER A 16 -11.07 7.47 1.18
C SER A 16 -9.93 8.45 1.48
N MET A 17 -9.06 8.70 0.49
CA MET A 17 -8.00 9.70 0.62
C MET A 17 -8.56 11.12 0.82
N ALA A 18 -9.60 11.49 0.08
CA ALA A 18 -10.25 12.80 0.26
C ALA A 18 -10.79 12.99 1.68
N ALA A 19 -11.39 11.95 2.26
CA ALA A 19 -11.86 11.97 3.65
C ALA A 19 -10.69 12.12 4.64
N ALA A 20 -9.56 11.45 4.40
CA ALA A 20 -8.34 11.59 5.21
C ALA A 20 -7.79 13.03 5.16
N VAL A 21 -7.63 13.59 3.96
CA VAL A 21 -7.11 14.96 3.77
C VAL A 21 -8.01 16.01 4.42
N ARG A 22 -9.33 15.90 4.27
CA ARG A 22 -10.30 16.79 4.96
C ARG A 22 -10.23 16.64 6.46
N GLY A 23 -10.23 15.40 6.95
CA GLY A 23 -10.14 15.14 8.39
C GLY A 23 -8.85 15.69 9.01
N LEU A 24 -7.73 15.66 8.28
CA LEU A 24 -6.47 16.32 8.70
C LEU A 24 -6.65 17.84 8.78
N GLN A 25 -7.25 18.46 7.78
CA GLN A 25 -7.53 19.90 7.79
C GLN A 25 -8.46 20.29 8.96
N GLU A 26 -9.51 19.51 9.22
CA GLU A 26 -10.44 19.72 10.34
C GLU A 26 -9.75 19.56 11.71
N ARG A 27 -8.73 18.72 11.80
CA ARG A 27 -7.89 18.56 12.99
C ARG A 27 -6.83 19.67 13.14
N GLY A 28 -6.76 20.61 12.21
CA GLY A 28 -5.85 21.76 12.25
C GLY A 28 -4.46 21.47 11.66
N GLU A 29 -4.29 20.37 10.95
CA GLU A 29 -3.06 20.10 10.21
C GLU A 29 -2.93 21.02 8.99
N ASP A 30 -1.71 21.42 8.69
CA ASP A 30 -1.38 22.23 7.50
C ASP A 30 -1.46 21.42 6.20
N VAL A 31 -2.63 20.85 5.92
CA VAL A 31 -2.94 20.08 4.72
C VAL A 31 -4.23 20.60 4.11
N GLU A 32 -4.32 20.67 2.79
CA GLU A 32 -5.48 21.19 2.07
C GLU A 32 -5.97 20.26 0.97
N PRO A 33 -7.27 19.88 0.92
CA PRO A 33 -7.88 19.21 -0.23
C PRO A 33 -7.97 20.23 -1.38
N TYR A 34 -6.98 20.21 -2.29
CA TYR A 34 -6.81 21.32 -3.22
C TYR A 34 -7.43 21.07 -4.60
N ALA A 35 -7.02 19.97 -5.27
CA ALA A 35 -7.47 19.72 -6.63
C ALA A 35 -7.80 18.24 -6.89
N VAL A 36 -8.70 17.99 -7.83
CA VAL A 36 -8.95 16.64 -8.35
C VAL A 36 -8.97 16.66 -9.88
N GLY A 37 -8.36 15.65 -10.49
CA GLY A 37 -8.37 15.41 -11.93
C GLY A 37 -9.08 14.12 -12.30
N ALA A 38 -9.88 14.18 -13.37
CA ALA A 38 -10.50 13.02 -13.98
C ALA A 38 -10.47 13.14 -15.51
N ARG A 39 -10.69 12.02 -16.22
CA ARG A 39 -10.75 12.01 -17.71
C ARG A 39 -11.92 12.81 -18.28
N GLU A 40 -12.89 13.17 -17.44
CA GLU A 40 -14.03 13.98 -17.79
C GLU A 40 -14.21 15.06 -16.73
N LEU A 41 -14.28 16.34 -17.13
CA LEU A 41 -14.41 17.48 -16.23
C LEU A 41 -15.64 17.37 -15.31
N SER A 42 -16.76 16.92 -15.84
CA SER A 42 -17.99 16.74 -15.04
C SER A 42 -17.84 15.78 -13.87
N ARG A 43 -17.02 14.73 -14.03
CA ARG A 43 -16.69 13.79 -12.94
C ARG A 43 -15.79 14.44 -11.90
N ALA A 44 -14.80 15.21 -12.34
CA ALA A 44 -13.92 15.96 -11.43
C ALA A 44 -14.69 17.01 -10.64
N GLU A 45 -15.58 17.77 -11.30
CA GLU A 45 -16.43 18.79 -10.66
C GLU A 45 -17.39 18.17 -9.63
N ALA A 46 -18.04 17.06 -9.99
CA ALA A 46 -18.93 16.34 -9.08
C ALA A 46 -18.16 15.84 -7.83
N PHE A 47 -16.97 15.25 -8.03
CA PHE A 47 -16.12 14.80 -6.94
C PHE A 47 -15.61 15.97 -6.08
N ALA A 48 -15.12 17.06 -6.70
CA ALA A 48 -14.63 18.24 -6.00
C ALA A 48 -15.74 18.85 -5.11
N LYS A 49 -16.94 18.99 -5.66
CA LYS A 49 -18.11 19.49 -4.92
C LYS A 49 -18.48 18.58 -3.74
N GLU A 50 -18.52 17.26 -3.97
CA GLU A 50 -18.89 16.27 -2.94
C GLU A 50 -17.83 16.20 -1.83
N GLN A 51 -16.55 16.22 -2.23
CA GLN A 51 -15.42 15.99 -1.34
C GLN A 51 -14.75 17.27 -0.83
N GLY A 52 -15.24 18.47 -1.19
CA GLY A 52 -14.74 19.74 -0.68
C GLY A 52 -13.40 20.18 -1.25
N PHE A 53 -13.06 19.79 -2.48
CA PHE A 53 -11.84 20.23 -3.18
C PHE A 53 -12.06 21.59 -3.84
N ALA A 54 -11.02 22.44 -3.83
CA ALA A 54 -11.10 23.80 -4.34
C ALA A 54 -11.15 23.87 -5.88
N LYS A 55 -10.50 22.92 -6.57
CA LYS A 55 -10.36 22.89 -8.04
C LYS A 55 -10.71 21.52 -8.62
N ALA A 56 -11.16 21.53 -9.89
CA ALA A 56 -11.44 20.34 -10.68
C ALA A 56 -10.84 20.51 -12.08
N TYR A 57 -10.23 19.44 -12.59
CA TYR A 57 -9.58 19.41 -13.91
C TYR A 57 -10.13 18.26 -14.77
N GLY A 58 -10.35 18.54 -16.07
CA GLY A 58 -10.90 17.59 -17.04
C GLY A 58 -9.84 16.65 -17.64
N SER A 59 -8.57 16.88 -17.31
CA SER A 59 -7.47 16.02 -17.69
C SER A 59 -6.43 15.93 -16.56
N TYR A 60 -5.60 14.88 -16.60
CA TYR A 60 -4.51 14.74 -15.65
C TYR A 60 -3.38 15.73 -15.94
N GLU A 61 -3.14 16.05 -17.21
CA GLU A 61 -2.19 17.04 -17.67
C GLU A 61 -2.48 18.44 -17.11
N GLU A 62 -3.76 18.88 -17.15
CA GLU A 62 -4.16 20.15 -16.56
C GLU A 62 -3.93 20.18 -15.04
N LEU A 63 -4.24 19.09 -14.33
CA LEU A 63 -4.02 19.00 -12.89
C LEU A 63 -2.55 19.15 -12.53
N VAL A 64 -1.65 18.38 -13.18
CA VAL A 64 -0.22 18.40 -12.84
C VAL A 64 0.47 19.68 -13.31
N SER A 65 -0.12 20.41 -14.25
CA SER A 65 0.35 21.73 -14.70
C SER A 65 0.02 22.87 -13.73
N ASP A 66 -0.86 22.66 -12.76
CA ASP A 66 -1.17 23.67 -11.75
C ASP A 66 0.04 23.89 -10.83
N PRO A 67 0.66 25.11 -10.82
CA PRO A 67 1.85 25.38 -10.03
C PRO A 67 1.62 25.28 -8.51
N ASP A 68 0.35 25.40 -8.10
CA ASP A 68 -0.03 25.42 -6.69
C ASP A 68 -0.20 24.02 -6.06
N VAL A 69 -0.11 22.94 -6.83
CA VAL A 69 -0.14 21.55 -6.33
C VAL A 69 1.22 21.18 -5.74
N ASP A 70 1.24 20.76 -4.47
CA ASP A 70 2.45 20.36 -3.74
C ASP A 70 2.66 18.83 -3.74
N LEU A 71 1.57 18.05 -3.62
CA LEU A 71 1.57 16.59 -3.63
C LEU A 71 0.45 16.05 -4.51
N VAL A 72 0.77 15.12 -5.40
CA VAL A 72 -0.20 14.38 -6.23
C VAL A 72 -0.37 12.97 -5.67
N TYR A 73 -1.59 12.63 -5.28
CA TYR A 73 -1.98 11.26 -4.96
C TYR A 73 -2.50 10.56 -6.22
N VAL A 74 -1.81 9.54 -6.68
CA VAL A 74 -2.18 8.76 -7.87
C VAL A 74 -3.12 7.64 -7.48
N ALA A 75 -4.41 7.76 -7.87
CA ALA A 75 -5.52 6.89 -7.49
C ALA A 75 -6.20 6.22 -8.69
N THR A 76 -5.43 5.88 -9.70
CA THR A 76 -5.87 5.23 -10.94
C THR A 76 -5.75 3.70 -10.84
N PRO A 77 -6.17 2.89 -11.84
CA PRO A 77 -5.91 1.46 -11.86
C PRO A 77 -4.42 1.12 -11.89
N HIS A 78 -4.02 -0.06 -11.37
CA HIS A 78 -2.62 -0.51 -11.28
C HIS A 78 -1.85 -0.35 -12.59
N SER A 79 -2.46 -0.70 -13.72
CA SER A 79 -1.83 -0.58 -15.05
C SER A 79 -1.44 0.83 -15.45
N MET A 80 -2.00 1.84 -14.78
CA MET A 80 -1.79 3.26 -15.11
C MET A 80 -0.92 4.00 -14.07
N HIS A 81 -0.54 3.36 -12.98
CA HIS A 81 0.22 4.01 -11.90
C HIS A 81 1.54 4.59 -12.41
N TYR A 82 2.31 3.79 -13.17
CA TYR A 82 3.60 4.20 -13.71
C TYR A 82 3.49 5.46 -14.59
N GLU A 83 2.58 5.44 -15.57
CA GLU A 83 2.42 6.56 -16.50
C GLU A 83 1.97 7.84 -15.79
N HIS A 84 1.00 7.72 -14.88
CA HIS A 84 0.46 8.88 -14.19
C HIS A 84 1.39 9.43 -13.10
N ALA A 85 2.12 8.57 -12.40
CA ALA A 85 3.15 9.02 -11.46
C ALA A 85 4.31 9.70 -12.22
N LYS A 86 4.74 9.14 -13.35
CA LYS A 86 5.78 9.73 -14.21
C LYS A 86 5.36 11.09 -14.76
N LEU A 87 4.12 11.21 -15.24
CA LEU A 87 3.54 12.48 -15.69
C LEU A 87 3.61 13.56 -14.58
N ALA A 88 3.24 13.21 -13.35
CA ALA A 88 3.31 14.15 -12.23
C ALA A 88 4.75 14.57 -11.91
N LEU A 89 5.70 13.62 -11.91
CA LEU A 89 7.13 13.90 -11.70
C LEU A 89 7.74 14.76 -12.84
N GLU A 90 7.34 14.53 -14.10
CA GLU A 90 7.76 15.34 -15.24
C GLU A 90 7.35 16.81 -15.10
N HIS A 91 6.21 17.07 -14.47
CA HIS A 91 5.71 18.42 -14.15
C HIS A 91 6.24 18.97 -12.81
N GLY A 92 7.24 18.31 -12.21
CA GLY A 92 7.88 18.77 -10.97
C GLY A 92 7.03 18.56 -9.71
N LYS A 93 6.06 17.62 -9.74
CA LYS A 93 5.19 17.34 -8.59
C LYS A 93 5.73 16.19 -7.77
N ASN A 94 5.59 16.30 -6.43
CA ASN A 94 5.81 15.19 -5.52
C ASN A 94 4.65 14.20 -5.61
N VAL A 95 4.92 12.91 -5.41
CA VAL A 95 3.96 11.84 -5.69
C VAL A 95 3.82 10.86 -4.53
N LEU A 96 2.59 10.61 -4.13
CA LEU A 96 2.13 9.47 -3.35
C LEU A 96 1.35 8.55 -4.29
N CYS A 97 1.90 7.37 -4.63
CA CYS A 97 1.32 6.48 -5.63
C CYS A 97 0.67 5.26 -4.98
N GLU A 98 -0.59 4.98 -5.32
CA GLU A 98 -1.31 3.81 -4.82
C GLU A 98 -0.57 2.49 -5.05
N LYS A 99 -0.85 1.54 -4.16
CA LYS A 99 -0.39 0.14 -4.26
C LYS A 99 -1.29 -0.65 -5.25
N ALA A 100 -0.82 -1.72 -5.89
CA ALA A 100 0.60 -2.04 -6.03
C ALA A 100 1.27 -0.92 -6.81
N PHE A 101 2.48 -0.59 -6.41
CA PHE A 101 3.17 0.64 -6.86
C PHE A 101 3.18 0.81 -8.39
N THR A 102 3.53 -0.26 -9.10
CA THR A 102 3.55 -0.32 -10.56
C THR A 102 3.11 -1.71 -11.02
N MET A 103 3.07 -1.95 -12.32
CA MET A 103 2.75 -3.26 -12.89
C MET A 103 3.85 -4.29 -12.61
N ASN A 104 5.12 -3.86 -12.59
CA ASN A 104 6.29 -4.71 -12.37
C ASN A 104 7.48 -3.92 -11.78
N ALA A 105 8.52 -4.64 -11.37
CA ALA A 105 9.70 -4.07 -10.74
C ALA A 105 10.56 -3.23 -11.69
N GLU A 106 10.50 -3.45 -13.01
CA GLU A 106 11.22 -2.62 -13.98
C GLU A 106 10.68 -1.20 -13.98
N GLN A 107 9.36 -1.06 -14.03
CA GLN A 107 8.69 0.24 -13.91
C GLN A 107 8.97 0.90 -12.56
N ALA A 108 9.00 0.13 -11.46
CA ALA A 108 9.30 0.66 -10.14
C ALA A 108 10.72 1.23 -10.06
N ARG A 109 11.71 0.54 -10.62
CA ARG A 109 13.10 1.02 -10.70
C ARG A 109 13.24 2.28 -11.56
N ASP A 110 12.61 2.30 -12.74
CA ASP A 110 12.64 3.49 -13.61
C ASP A 110 12.01 4.70 -12.92
N LEU A 111 10.85 4.51 -12.31
CA LEU A 111 10.11 5.59 -11.67
C LEU A 111 10.84 6.17 -10.45
N THR A 112 11.43 5.31 -9.61
CA THR A 112 12.21 5.75 -8.45
C THR A 112 13.50 6.47 -8.87
N ALA A 113 14.23 5.95 -9.86
CA ALA A 113 15.41 6.60 -10.40
C ALA A 113 15.07 7.97 -11.02
N PHE A 114 13.94 8.06 -11.73
CA PHE A 114 13.47 9.32 -12.30
C PHE A 114 13.11 10.36 -11.22
N ALA A 115 12.45 9.94 -10.16
CA ALA A 115 12.14 10.83 -9.03
C ALA A 115 13.40 11.33 -8.32
N GLU A 116 14.39 10.46 -8.13
CA GLU A 116 15.72 10.84 -7.58
C GLU A 116 16.44 11.85 -8.47
N GLU A 117 16.47 11.62 -9.79
CA GLU A 117 17.06 12.56 -10.77
C GLU A 117 16.40 13.94 -10.70
N LYS A 118 15.07 13.98 -10.59
CA LYS A 118 14.30 15.22 -10.46
C LYS A 118 14.40 15.86 -9.08
N GLY A 119 14.91 15.13 -8.09
CA GLY A 119 14.99 15.60 -6.71
C GLY A 119 13.61 15.76 -6.04
N LEU A 120 12.62 14.96 -6.46
CA LEU A 120 11.24 14.98 -5.97
C LEU A 120 10.93 13.85 -5.00
N LEU A 121 9.96 14.07 -4.11
CA LEU A 121 9.42 13.01 -3.28
C LEU A 121 8.58 12.05 -4.12
N LEU A 122 8.87 10.76 -4.01
CA LEU A 122 8.04 9.67 -4.51
C LEU A 122 7.93 8.59 -3.43
N THR A 123 6.73 8.11 -3.15
CA THR A 123 6.53 7.01 -2.20
C THR A 123 5.30 6.19 -2.55
N GLU A 124 5.32 4.90 -2.17
CA GLU A 124 4.20 3.97 -2.36
C GLU A 124 3.19 4.10 -1.22
N ALA A 125 1.91 4.20 -1.56
CA ALA A 125 0.78 4.29 -0.64
C ALA A 125 0.34 2.91 -0.13
N ILE A 126 1.25 2.16 0.46
CA ILE A 126 0.93 0.93 1.22
C ILE A 126 0.63 1.28 2.67
N TRP A 127 -0.54 1.83 2.88
CA TRP A 127 -0.99 2.52 4.09
C TRP A 127 -0.68 1.85 5.45
N PRO A 128 -0.73 0.47 5.63
CA PRO A 128 -0.39 -0.13 6.92
C PRO A 128 1.06 0.14 7.37
N ARG A 129 1.96 0.42 6.42
CA ARG A 129 3.36 0.76 6.72
C ARG A 129 3.51 2.11 7.44
N TYR A 130 2.56 3.01 7.25
CA TYR A 130 2.57 4.37 7.81
C TYR A 130 1.81 4.46 9.13
N MET A 131 0.95 3.50 9.45
CA MET A 131 0.13 3.51 10.66
C MET A 131 0.96 3.36 11.95
N PRO A 132 0.53 3.97 13.06
CA PRO A 132 1.14 3.76 14.37
C PRO A 132 1.23 2.29 14.77
N SER A 133 0.26 1.47 14.38
CA SER A 133 0.23 0.02 14.63
C SER A 133 1.47 -0.71 14.13
N ARG A 134 2.09 -0.22 13.04
CA ARG A 134 3.38 -0.75 12.56
C ARG A 134 4.46 -0.66 13.64
N GLN A 135 4.67 0.53 14.18
CA GLN A 135 5.69 0.71 15.22
C GLN A 135 5.36 -0.07 16.49
N MET A 136 4.08 -0.09 16.88
CA MET A 136 3.61 -0.89 18.04
C MET A 136 3.94 -2.37 17.89
N ILE A 137 3.75 -2.95 16.70
CA ILE A 137 4.09 -4.35 16.41
C ILE A 137 5.60 -4.57 16.51
N LEU A 138 6.42 -3.69 15.93
CA LEU A 138 7.88 -3.78 15.98
C LEU A 138 8.40 -3.65 17.40
N ASP A 139 7.90 -2.70 18.18
CA ASP A 139 8.25 -2.51 19.59
C ASP A 139 7.93 -3.76 20.45
N LEU A 140 6.82 -4.43 20.15
CA LEU A 140 6.46 -5.69 20.83
C LEU A 140 7.41 -6.84 20.46
N ILE A 141 7.80 -6.95 19.20
CA ILE A 141 8.82 -7.93 18.75
C ILE A 141 10.14 -7.65 19.47
N ASP A 142 10.60 -6.41 19.45
CA ASP A 142 11.88 -5.98 20.02
C ASP A 142 11.93 -6.08 21.55
N SER A 143 10.77 -5.90 22.21
CA SER A 143 10.66 -6.09 23.67
C SER A 143 10.90 -7.52 24.13
N GLY A 144 10.85 -8.49 23.21
CA GLY A 144 10.97 -9.91 23.51
C GLY A 144 9.81 -10.46 24.36
N VAL A 145 8.64 -9.80 24.38
CA VAL A 145 7.48 -10.23 25.16
C VAL A 145 7.02 -11.65 24.79
N ILE A 146 7.17 -12.07 23.55
CA ILE A 146 6.88 -13.43 23.06
C ILE A 146 8.14 -14.30 22.91
N GLY A 147 9.29 -13.84 23.39
CA GLY A 147 10.59 -14.54 23.27
C GLY A 147 11.22 -14.38 21.87
N LYS A 148 11.95 -15.40 21.46
CA LYS A 148 12.58 -15.45 20.14
C LYS A 148 11.54 -15.72 19.06
N VAL A 149 11.33 -14.74 18.18
CA VAL A 149 10.41 -14.87 17.03
C VAL A 149 11.00 -15.81 15.98
N THR A 150 10.20 -16.77 15.53
CA THR A 150 10.64 -17.82 14.57
C THR A 150 9.80 -17.88 13.31
N SER A 151 8.53 -17.50 13.38
CA SER A 151 7.64 -17.58 12.23
C SER A 151 6.49 -16.55 12.33
N LEU A 152 5.82 -16.33 11.21
CA LEU A 152 4.56 -15.63 11.16
C LEU A 152 3.61 -16.25 10.14
N SER A 153 2.33 -15.98 10.28
CA SER A 153 1.33 -16.18 9.24
C SER A 153 0.51 -14.90 9.07
N ALA A 154 0.07 -14.63 7.84
CA ALA A 154 -0.79 -13.51 7.54
C ALA A 154 -1.68 -13.81 6.33
N ASN A 155 -2.90 -13.28 6.34
CA ASN A 155 -3.81 -13.49 5.22
C ASN A 155 -4.69 -12.27 4.96
N LEU A 156 -5.13 -12.13 3.69
CA LEU A 156 -6.12 -11.15 3.30
C LEU A 156 -7.03 -11.72 2.20
N GLY A 157 -8.33 -11.74 2.46
CA GLY A 157 -9.32 -12.22 1.51
C GLY A 157 -10.59 -11.37 1.53
N TYR A 158 -11.09 -11.05 0.33
CA TYR A 158 -12.37 -10.37 0.12
C TYR A 158 -13.11 -10.99 -1.08
N PRO A 159 -14.43 -11.23 -1.00
CA PRO A 159 -15.22 -11.76 -2.13
C PRO A 159 -15.51 -10.63 -3.15
N ILE A 160 -14.52 -10.25 -3.96
CA ILE A 160 -14.54 -9.09 -4.88
C ILE A 160 -14.34 -9.46 -6.35
N THR A 161 -14.67 -10.70 -6.75
CA THR A 161 -14.59 -11.14 -8.14
C THR A 161 -15.57 -10.41 -9.07
N HIS A 162 -16.59 -9.75 -8.51
CA HIS A 162 -17.52 -8.90 -9.24
C HIS A 162 -16.97 -7.53 -9.62
N VAL A 163 -15.79 -7.17 -9.10
CA VAL A 163 -15.12 -5.89 -9.39
C VAL A 163 -14.25 -6.08 -10.62
N GLU A 164 -14.55 -5.39 -11.72
CA GLU A 164 -13.88 -5.52 -13.02
C GLU A 164 -12.34 -5.48 -12.92
N ARG A 165 -11.79 -4.52 -12.18
CA ARG A 165 -10.33 -4.37 -12.03
C ARG A 165 -9.65 -5.60 -11.42
N MET A 166 -10.39 -6.45 -10.70
CA MET A 166 -9.84 -7.67 -10.08
C MET A 166 -9.68 -8.82 -11.07
N THR A 167 -10.56 -8.87 -12.05
CA THR A 167 -10.61 -9.97 -13.03
C THR A 167 -10.11 -9.58 -14.42
N ASN A 168 -9.80 -8.30 -14.64
CA ASN A 168 -9.35 -7.79 -15.93
C ASN A 168 -7.81 -7.71 -16.01
N PRO A 169 -7.16 -8.52 -16.87
CA PRO A 169 -5.70 -8.48 -17.03
C PRO A 169 -5.18 -7.16 -17.62
N ASP A 170 -5.98 -6.41 -18.40
CA ASP A 170 -5.62 -5.10 -18.93
C ASP A 170 -5.52 -4.02 -17.83
N LEU A 171 -6.09 -4.30 -16.66
CA LEU A 171 -6.00 -3.44 -15.47
C LEU A 171 -5.01 -3.98 -14.43
N CYS A 172 -4.17 -4.95 -14.79
CA CYS A 172 -3.29 -5.68 -13.88
C CYS A 172 -4.05 -6.31 -12.71
N GLY A 173 -5.19 -6.98 -13.03
CA GLY A 173 -6.03 -7.66 -12.05
C GLY A 173 -5.32 -8.85 -11.39
N GLY A 174 -5.98 -9.41 -10.39
CA GLY A 174 -5.51 -10.56 -9.61
C GLY A 174 -5.40 -10.26 -8.12
N ALA A 175 -5.43 -11.33 -7.34
CA ALA A 175 -5.34 -11.25 -5.88
C ALA A 175 -3.95 -10.82 -5.40
N LEU A 176 -2.87 -11.16 -6.11
CA LEU A 176 -1.51 -10.87 -5.67
C LEU A 176 -1.25 -9.37 -5.53
N LEU A 177 -1.46 -8.61 -6.61
CA LEU A 177 -1.19 -7.16 -6.61
C LEU A 177 -2.19 -6.37 -5.74
N ASP A 178 -3.45 -6.79 -5.69
CA ASP A 178 -4.45 -6.04 -4.93
C ASP A 178 -4.52 -6.41 -3.45
N LEU A 179 -4.40 -7.68 -3.12
CA LEU A 179 -4.57 -8.24 -1.77
C LEU A 179 -3.28 -8.85 -1.21
N GLY A 180 -2.55 -9.63 -2.01
CA GLY A 180 -1.33 -10.33 -1.60
C GLY A 180 -0.19 -9.40 -1.19
N VAL A 181 -0.17 -8.19 -1.75
CA VAL A 181 0.77 -7.13 -1.36
C VAL A 181 0.72 -6.82 0.15
N TYR A 182 -0.42 -6.97 0.81
CA TYR A 182 -0.58 -6.71 2.25
C TYR A 182 0.09 -7.77 3.14
N PRO A 183 -0.21 -9.09 3.02
CA PRO A 183 0.51 -10.09 3.82
C PRO A 183 2.01 -10.15 3.49
N ILE A 184 2.42 -9.86 2.24
CA ILE A 184 3.84 -9.74 1.88
C ILE A 184 4.47 -8.56 2.63
N ASN A 185 3.84 -7.38 2.62
CA ASN A 185 4.31 -6.22 3.38
C ASN A 185 4.35 -6.48 4.89
N PHE A 186 3.35 -7.16 5.44
CA PHE A 186 3.33 -7.54 6.86
C PHE A 186 4.53 -8.44 7.21
N ALA A 187 4.83 -9.43 6.38
CA ALA A 187 5.98 -10.31 6.59
C ALA A 187 7.33 -9.58 6.46
N CYS A 188 7.50 -8.80 5.39
CA CYS A 188 8.72 -8.04 5.14
C CYS A 188 8.97 -6.92 6.16
N MET A 189 7.92 -6.38 6.74
CA MET A 189 8.00 -5.41 7.84
C MET A 189 8.51 -6.06 9.14
N ALA A 190 7.95 -7.23 9.50
CA ALA A 190 8.32 -7.97 10.71
C ALA A 190 9.69 -8.67 10.57
N PHE A 191 10.06 -9.06 9.36
CA PHE A 191 11.31 -9.79 9.04
C PHE A 191 12.06 -9.04 7.93
N PRO A 192 12.92 -8.07 8.29
CA PRO A 192 13.63 -7.22 7.32
C PRO A 192 14.78 -7.93 6.58
N GLU A 193 15.16 -9.14 6.99
CA GLU A 193 16.22 -9.91 6.37
C GLU A 193 15.89 -10.32 4.94
N LYS A 194 16.91 -10.72 4.19
CA LYS A 194 16.74 -11.21 2.84
C LYS A 194 15.95 -12.51 2.80
N ILE A 195 15.06 -12.61 1.82
CA ILE A 195 14.36 -13.85 1.50
C ILE A 195 15.36 -14.81 0.86
N LYS A 196 15.51 -15.99 1.46
CA LYS A 196 16.39 -17.08 1.00
C LYS A 196 15.68 -17.98 0.00
N GLU A 197 14.42 -18.30 0.26
CA GLU A 197 13.64 -19.24 -0.52
C GLU A 197 12.17 -18.83 -0.57
N VAL A 198 11.53 -19.04 -1.72
CA VAL A 198 10.11 -18.81 -1.95
C VAL A 198 9.45 -20.07 -2.48
N SER A 199 8.39 -20.52 -1.81
CA SER A 199 7.52 -21.58 -2.29
C SER A 199 6.10 -21.05 -2.41
N SER A 200 5.40 -21.34 -3.52
CA SER A 200 4.08 -20.76 -3.76
C SER A 200 3.20 -21.62 -4.63
N ALA A 201 1.88 -21.42 -4.48
CA ALA A 201 0.86 -21.99 -5.35
C ALA A 201 -0.19 -20.92 -5.67
N CYS A 202 -0.82 -21.03 -6.84
CA CYS A 202 -1.81 -20.11 -7.35
C CYS A 202 -2.98 -20.87 -7.99
N VAL A 203 -4.19 -20.40 -7.77
CA VAL A 203 -5.38 -20.77 -8.53
C VAL A 203 -5.75 -19.58 -9.39
N LYS A 204 -5.86 -19.80 -10.71
CA LYS A 204 -6.19 -18.75 -11.67
C LYS A 204 -7.70 -18.56 -11.80
N TRP A 205 -8.09 -17.33 -12.13
CA TRP A 205 -9.42 -16.97 -12.60
C TRP A 205 -9.59 -17.33 -14.09
N GLU A 206 -10.79 -17.28 -14.63
CA GLU A 206 -11.10 -17.55 -16.06
C GLU A 206 -10.31 -16.68 -17.04
N THR A 207 -9.90 -15.49 -16.61
CA THR A 207 -9.10 -14.53 -17.40
C THR A 207 -7.59 -14.69 -17.20
N GLU A 208 -7.14 -15.78 -16.57
CA GLU A 208 -5.74 -16.12 -16.30
C GLU A 208 -5.02 -15.25 -15.25
N VAL A 209 -5.68 -14.27 -14.60
CA VAL A 209 -5.13 -13.62 -13.41
C VAL A 209 -5.24 -14.55 -12.19
N ASP A 210 -4.44 -14.33 -11.14
CA ASP A 210 -4.54 -15.13 -9.93
C ASP A 210 -5.79 -14.79 -9.12
N ALA A 211 -6.62 -15.80 -8.84
CA ALA A 211 -7.82 -15.65 -8.04
C ALA A 211 -7.52 -15.79 -6.54
N GLN A 212 -6.59 -16.66 -6.21
CA GLN A 212 -6.06 -16.88 -4.87
C GLN A 212 -4.66 -17.49 -4.93
N ASN A 213 -3.88 -17.23 -3.90
CA ASN A 213 -2.51 -17.73 -3.82
C ASN A 213 -2.10 -18.02 -2.38
N SER A 214 -1.12 -18.91 -2.24
CA SER A 214 -0.38 -19.15 -1.00
C SER A 214 1.10 -18.97 -1.26
N ILE A 215 1.81 -18.35 -0.31
CA ILE A 215 3.22 -18.02 -0.43
C ILE A 215 3.90 -18.38 0.89
N THR A 216 4.98 -19.13 0.82
CA THR A 216 5.87 -19.39 1.96
C THR A 216 7.21 -18.76 1.68
N LEU A 217 7.66 -17.91 2.59
CA LEU A 217 8.96 -17.25 2.55
C LEU A 217 9.84 -17.84 3.64
N THR A 218 11.06 -18.22 3.29
CA THR A 218 12.13 -18.53 4.27
C THR A 218 13.18 -17.44 4.18
N PHE A 219 13.56 -16.87 5.32
CA PHE A 219 14.54 -15.79 5.41
C PHE A 219 15.95 -16.35 5.71
N GLU A 220 17.01 -15.57 5.45
CA GLU A 220 18.40 -16.00 5.64
C GLU A 220 18.71 -16.38 7.10
N ASP A 221 18.06 -15.75 8.07
CA ASP A 221 18.18 -16.05 9.50
C ASP A 221 17.37 -17.27 9.99
N GLY A 222 16.66 -17.94 9.06
CA GLY A 222 15.87 -19.14 9.31
C GLY A 222 14.43 -18.90 9.74
N ARG A 223 13.98 -17.65 9.86
CA ARG A 223 12.56 -17.35 10.10
C ARG A 223 11.72 -17.70 8.86
N MET A 224 10.44 -17.95 9.09
CA MET A 224 9.50 -18.35 8.04
C MET A 224 8.20 -17.53 8.10
N ALA A 225 7.67 -17.18 6.92
CA ALA A 225 6.35 -16.56 6.79
C ALA A 225 5.44 -17.40 5.90
N VAL A 226 4.19 -17.63 6.33
CA VAL A 226 3.16 -18.34 5.56
C VAL A 226 2.02 -17.36 5.28
N LEU A 227 1.83 -17.07 4.00
CA LEU A 227 0.95 -16.00 3.53
C LEU A 227 -0.15 -16.56 2.63
N TYR A 228 -1.34 -15.97 2.68
CA TYR A 228 -2.47 -16.32 1.84
C TYR A 228 -3.22 -15.08 1.38
N SER A 229 -3.65 -15.06 0.12
CA SER A 229 -4.57 -14.04 -0.36
C SER A 229 -5.60 -14.60 -1.33
N SER A 230 -6.82 -14.01 -1.34
CA SER A 230 -7.91 -14.48 -2.18
C SER A 230 -8.88 -13.35 -2.51
N MET A 231 -9.26 -13.23 -3.80
CA MET A 231 -10.36 -12.37 -4.21
C MET A 231 -11.71 -13.09 -4.24
N MET A 232 -11.74 -14.39 -3.85
CA MET A 232 -12.92 -15.27 -3.95
C MET A 232 -13.69 -15.38 -2.65
N VAL A 233 -13.02 -15.24 -1.50
CA VAL A 233 -13.60 -15.52 -0.18
C VAL A 233 -13.26 -14.43 0.82
N GLN A 234 -14.11 -14.28 1.84
CA GLN A 234 -13.79 -13.50 3.02
C GLN A 234 -12.87 -14.33 3.93
N SER A 235 -11.73 -13.75 4.32
CA SER A 235 -10.84 -14.32 5.33
C SER A 235 -10.99 -13.60 6.68
N ASP A 236 -10.33 -14.13 7.72
CA ASP A 236 -10.26 -13.48 9.04
C ASP A 236 -9.30 -12.27 9.06
N ARG A 237 -8.46 -12.11 8.02
CA ARG A 237 -7.49 -11.03 7.84
C ARG A 237 -6.48 -10.93 8.98
N LEU A 238 -6.21 -12.05 9.64
CA LEU A 238 -5.37 -12.12 10.82
C LEU A 238 -3.89 -12.19 10.45
N GLY A 239 -3.05 -11.45 11.20
CA GLY A 239 -1.61 -11.64 11.27
C GLY A 239 -1.22 -12.26 12.60
N VAL A 240 -0.41 -13.33 12.59
CA VAL A 240 0.08 -14.00 13.80
C VAL A 240 1.61 -14.06 13.75
N ILE A 241 2.28 -13.53 14.76
CA ILE A 241 3.73 -13.57 14.91
C ILE A 241 4.07 -14.49 16.07
N ASN A 242 4.80 -15.59 15.80
CA ASN A 242 5.06 -16.65 16.74
C ASN A 242 6.47 -16.57 17.33
N GLY A 243 6.54 -16.62 18.64
CA GLY A 243 7.77 -16.73 19.42
C GLY A 243 7.81 -17.98 20.30
N ASP A 244 8.95 -18.23 20.92
CA ASP A 244 9.16 -19.42 21.78
C ASP A 244 8.53 -19.30 23.19
N ARG A 245 7.95 -18.09 23.52
CA ARG A 245 7.24 -17.85 24.79
C ARG A 245 5.79 -17.40 24.63
N GLY A 246 5.28 -17.34 23.39
CA GLY A 246 3.94 -16.92 23.10
C GLY A 246 3.79 -16.42 21.67
N TYR A 247 2.70 -15.73 21.40
CA TYR A 247 2.47 -15.15 20.07
C TYR A 247 1.70 -13.83 20.16
N ILE A 248 1.84 -13.04 19.09
CA ILE A 248 1.09 -11.79 18.87
C ILE A 248 0.07 -12.02 17.78
N GLU A 249 -1.18 -11.65 18.01
CA GLU A 249 -2.21 -11.53 16.99
C GLU A 249 -2.44 -10.06 16.63
N VAL A 250 -2.47 -9.77 15.33
CA VAL A 250 -2.84 -8.47 14.77
C VAL A 250 -4.16 -8.65 14.03
N GLN A 251 -5.22 -8.10 14.59
CA GLN A 251 -6.54 -8.11 13.97
C GLN A 251 -6.53 -7.21 12.75
N ASN A 252 -6.93 -7.78 11.58
CA ASN A 252 -7.07 -7.05 10.33
C ASN A 252 -5.75 -6.40 9.85
N ILE A 253 -4.83 -7.19 9.26
CA ILE A 253 -3.48 -6.74 8.86
C ILE A 253 -3.43 -5.53 7.93
N ASN A 254 -4.51 -5.24 7.20
CA ASN A 254 -4.55 -4.08 6.31
C ASN A 254 -5.12 -2.81 6.97
N ASN A 255 -5.80 -2.94 8.12
CA ASN A 255 -6.20 -1.83 8.97
C ASN A 255 -6.33 -2.34 10.42
N PRO A 256 -5.22 -2.48 11.16
CA PRO A 256 -5.23 -3.03 12.50
C PRO A 256 -6.15 -2.27 13.45
N GLU A 257 -6.98 -3.00 14.18
CA GLU A 257 -7.93 -2.46 15.18
C GLU A 257 -7.39 -2.67 16.60
N GLU A 258 -6.78 -3.83 16.84
CA GLU A 258 -6.15 -4.18 18.10
C GLU A 258 -5.01 -5.19 17.91
N ILE A 259 -4.09 -5.20 18.86
CA ILE A 259 -2.98 -6.16 18.95
C ILE A 259 -3.15 -6.95 20.23
N ARG A 260 -3.17 -8.28 20.14
CA ARG A 260 -3.31 -9.19 21.28
C ARG A 260 -2.06 -10.01 21.51
N ILE A 261 -1.68 -10.21 22.77
CA ILE A 261 -0.52 -11.02 23.15
C ILE A 261 -1.03 -12.23 23.92
N PHE A 262 -0.56 -13.41 23.52
CA PHE A 262 -0.91 -14.69 24.11
C PHE A 262 0.34 -15.40 24.64
N ASP A 263 0.20 -16.11 25.77
CA ASP A 263 1.25 -16.98 26.31
C ASP A 263 1.17 -18.39 25.72
N LEU A 264 2.07 -19.29 26.18
CA LEU A 264 2.12 -20.69 25.74
C LEU A 264 0.87 -21.50 26.15
N SER A 265 0.11 -21.05 27.14
CA SER A 265 -1.14 -21.69 27.52
C SER A 265 -2.32 -21.25 26.62
N ARG A 266 -2.07 -20.34 25.68
CA ARG A 266 -3.05 -19.67 24.84
C ARG A 266 -3.99 -18.72 25.59
N ALA A 267 -3.57 -18.25 26.76
CA ALA A 267 -4.27 -17.19 27.46
C ALA A 267 -3.90 -15.85 26.85
N CYS A 268 -4.90 -15.02 26.53
CA CYS A 268 -4.67 -13.63 26.14
C CYS A 268 -4.22 -12.86 27.40
N ILE A 269 -2.93 -12.51 27.45
CA ILE A 269 -2.33 -11.81 28.59
C ILE A 269 -2.37 -10.29 28.45
N ARG A 270 -2.57 -9.78 27.23
CA ARG A 270 -2.65 -8.34 26.96
C ARG A 270 -3.39 -8.06 25.66
N THR A 271 -4.27 -7.06 25.68
CA THR A 271 -4.90 -6.45 24.50
C THR A 271 -4.49 -4.98 24.44
N ILE A 272 -4.03 -4.53 23.29
CA ILE A 272 -3.54 -3.17 23.04
C ILE A 272 -4.38 -2.58 21.90
N PRO A 273 -5.24 -1.58 22.17
CA PRO A 273 -5.95 -0.88 21.11
C PRO A 273 -4.97 -0.05 20.28
N VAL A 274 -5.23 0.07 18.98
CA VAL A 274 -4.52 1.03 18.15
C VAL A 274 -5.11 2.43 18.36
N PRO A 275 -4.33 3.51 18.11
CA PRO A 275 -4.83 4.87 18.20
C PRO A 275 -6.02 5.13 17.27
N GLU A 276 -6.92 6.01 17.70
CA GLU A 276 -8.01 6.49 16.85
C GLU A 276 -7.49 7.17 15.60
N GLN A 277 -8.12 6.86 14.49
CA GLN A 277 -7.75 7.34 13.16
C GLN A 277 -8.95 7.98 12.45
N ILE A 278 -8.69 8.74 11.38
CA ILE A 278 -9.74 9.20 10.47
C ILE A 278 -10.24 7.99 9.69
N ASN A 279 -9.32 7.33 8.99
CA ASN A 279 -9.57 6.08 8.28
C ASN A 279 -8.28 5.27 8.00
N GLY A 280 -7.11 5.78 8.43
CA GLY A 280 -5.79 5.18 8.28
C GLY A 280 -4.95 5.76 7.13
N TYR A 281 -5.56 6.36 6.12
CA TYR A 281 -4.84 7.01 5.00
C TYR A 281 -4.20 8.34 5.41
N GLU A 282 -4.64 8.96 6.47
CA GLU A 282 -4.04 10.20 6.99
C GLU A 282 -2.55 10.06 7.33
N TYR A 283 -2.11 8.88 7.74
CA TYR A 283 -0.73 8.67 8.16
C TYR A 283 0.26 8.74 7.00
N GLU A 284 -0.11 8.28 5.80
CA GLU A 284 0.75 8.41 4.62
C GLU A 284 0.79 9.85 4.11
N VAL A 285 -0.30 10.61 4.25
CA VAL A 285 -0.32 12.05 3.95
C VAL A 285 0.59 12.83 4.91
N LEU A 286 0.52 12.52 6.21
CA LEU A 286 1.40 13.12 7.22
C LEU A 286 2.87 12.76 7.01
N ALA A 287 3.15 11.51 6.62
CA ALA A 287 4.52 11.09 6.28
C ALA A 287 5.08 11.82 5.07
N CYS A 288 4.26 12.04 4.03
CA CYS A 288 4.64 12.87 2.88
C CYS A 288 4.91 14.32 3.29
N LYS A 289 4.06 14.90 4.14
CA LYS A 289 4.25 16.27 4.66
C LYS A 289 5.58 16.39 5.41
N GLU A 290 5.86 15.45 6.31
CA GLU A 290 7.13 15.39 7.05
C GLU A 290 8.33 15.25 6.10
N ALA A 291 8.23 14.35 5.10
CA ALA A 291 9.29 14.16 4.12
C ALA A 291 9.57 15.44 3.32
N LEU A 292 8.54 16.16 2.89
CA LEU A 292 8.69 17.44 2.19
C LEU A 292 9.32 18.52 3.08
N GLU A 293 8.90 18.62 4.33
CA GLU A 293 9.48 19.57 5.30
C GLU A 293 10.96 19.29 5.60
N LYS A 294 11.36 18.02 5.57
CA LYS A 294 12.75 17.57 5.79
C LYS A 294 13.58 17.48 4.49
N GLY A 295 12.97 17.70 3.34
CA GLY A 295 13.63 17.58 2.04
C GLY A 295 13.97 16.14 1.63
N TRP A 296 13.31 15.14 2.22
CA TRP A 296 13.47 13.73 1.88
C TRP A 296 12.83 13.42 0.50
N LYS A 297 13.36 12.40 -0.17
CA LYS A 297 12.89 11.97 -1.51
C LYS A 297 12.05 10.69 -1.46
N GLU A 298 12.00 10.05 -0.31
CA GLU A 298 11.21 8.88 0.01
C GLU A 298 10.72 8.96 1.46
N CYS A 299 9.71 8.21 1.83
CA CYS A 299 9.27 8.07 3.21
C CYS A 299 10.01 6.91 3.89
N PRO A 300 10.60 7.10 5.09
CA PRO A 300 11.30 6.04 5.81
C PRO A 300 10.43 4.81 6.11
N GLN A 301 9.11 4.98 6.14
CA GLN A 301 8.16 3.88 6.36
C GLN A 301 8.10 2.91 5.17
N MET A 302 8.35 3.41 3.96
CA MET A 302 8.37 2.64 2.70
C MET A 302 9.47 3.17 1.78
N PRO A 303 10.74 2.83 2.03
CA PRO A 303 11.86 3.24 1.19
C PRO A 303 11.76 2.65 -0.22
N HIS A 304 12.31 3.35 -1.23
CA HIS A 304 12.34 2.88 -2.61
C HIS A 304 12.91 1.46 -2.76
N ALA A 305 13.97 1.17 -2.02
CA ALA A 305 14.58 -0.17 -2.04
C ALA A 305 13.62 -1.27 -1.57
N GLU A 306 12.73 -0.97 -0.62
CA GLU A 306 11.73 -1.91 -0.13
C GLU A 306 10.58 -2.07 -1.14
N THR A 307 10.09 -0.98 -1.72
CA THR A 307 9.11 -1.03 -2.82
C THR A 307 9.63 -1.90 -3.96
N ILE A 308 10.86 -1.67 -4.42
CA ILE A 308 11.50 -2.44 -5.50
C ILE A 308 11.61 -3.93 -5.10
N ARG A 309 12.09 -4.23 -3.88
CA ARG A 309 12.24 -5.60 -3.38
C ARG A 309 10.90 -6.37 -3.39
N ILE A 310 9.83 -5.73 -2.96
CA ILE A 310 8.50 -6.33 -2.93
C ILE A 310 7.94 -6.51 -4.35
N MET A 311 8.14 -5.55 -5.24
CA MET A 311 7.76 -5.69 -6.65
C MET A 311 8.52 -6.83 -7.34
N GLU A 312 9.83 -6.98 -7.09
CA GLU A 312 10.65 -8.10 -7.60
C GLU A 312 10.14 -9.46 -7.11
N LEU A 313 9.75 -9.54 -5.83
CA LEU A 313 9.13 -10.76 -5.29
C LEU A 313 7.81 -11.07 -6.01
N MET A 314 6.93 -10.09 -6.18
CA MET A 314 5.64 -10.29 -6.86
C MET A 314 5.83 -10.65 -8.34
N ASP A 315 6.80 -10.08 -9.04
CA ASP A 315 7.16 -10.47 -10.40
C ASP A 315 7.64 -11.92 -10.49
N SER A 316 8.49 -12.34 -9.55
CA SER A 316 8.97 -13.73 -9.47
C SER A 316 7.83 -14.72 -9.26
N LEU A 317 6.86 -14.39 -8.42
CA LEU A 317 5.66 -15.16 -8.16
C LEU A 317 4.79 -15.26 -9.42
N ARG A 318 4.42 -14.11 -10.03
CA ARG A 318 3.64 -14.10 -11.29
C ARG A 318 4.32 -14.93 -12.39
N LYS A 319 5.63 -14.77 -12.54
CA LYS A 319 6.42 -15.54 -13.50
C LYS A 319 6.36 -17.05 -13.23
N SER A 320 6.48 -17.47 -11.97
CA SER A 320 6.40 -18.89 -11.57
C SER A 320 5.02 -19.49 -11.84
N TRP A 321 3.96 -18.67 -11.79
CA TRP A 321 2.59 -19.08 -12.09
C TRP A 321 2.21 -18.94 -13.59
N GLY A 322 3.12 -18.42 -14.42
CA GLY A 322 2.85 -18.15 -15.84
C GLY A 322 1.82 -17.06 -16.06
N ILE A 323 1.80 -16.04 -15.20
CA ILE A 323 0.91 -14.86 -15.32
C ILE A 323 1.73 -13.72 -15.92
N ILE A 324 1.30 -13.29 -17.11
CA ILE A 324 1.90 -12.18 -17.88
C ILE A 324 0.77 -11.26 -18.31
N TYR A 325 0.84 -10.00 -17.94
CA TYR A 325 -0.16 -9.04 -18.36
C TYR A 325 -0.02 -8.67 -19.84
N PRO A 326 -1.12 -8.27 -20.52
CA PRO A 326 -1.08 -7.94 -21.95
C PRO A 326 -0.01 -6.90 -22.33
N MET A 327 0.22 -5.92 -21.47
CA MET A 327 1.19 -4.84 -21.67
C MET A 327 2.66 -5.28 -21.51
N GLU A 328 2.91 -6.49 -21.01
CA GLU A 328 4.26 -7.09 -20.86
C GLU A 328 4.64 -7.99 -22.06
N LYS A 329 3.72 -8.20 -23.01
CA LYS A 329 3.92 -8.99 -24.25
C LYS A 329 4.39 -8.08 -25.37
#